data_64789bbd06d13fbf0c318105309e738b
#
_entry.id   64789bbd06d13fbf0c318105309e738b
#
_cell.length_a   1.000
_cell.length_b   1.000
_cell.length_c   1.000
_cell.angle_alpha   90.00
_cell.angle_beta   90.00
_cell.angle_gamma   90.00
#
_symmetry.space_group_name_H-M   'P 1'
#
loop_
_entity.id
_entity.type
_entity.pdbx_description
1 polymer ?
#
loop_
_entity_poly.entity_id
_entity_poly.type
_entity_poly.pdbx_seq_one_letter_code
_entity_poly.pdbx_strand_id
1 'polypeptide(L)'
;MPKGTTQPRLQNIAKEGAQVDIQELNYDDCVRLAAKEADETPRGVIVQDTAWDGYEEIPAWIMQGYGTMAMEAGEQLKAQGCERPTHIFVQAGVGSLAGAVVGYFSNLYADNLPTFVVVEAEAAACLYKGAAAGDGDIRIVDGDMQTIMAGLACGEPNTISWDILKNHVKVFIAAP
;
A
#
# COMPACT_ATOMS: atom_id res chain seq x y z
N MET A 1 -10.41 8.56 11.32
CA MET A 1 -10.55 7.29 10.57
C MET A 1 -11.66 7.45 9.55
N PRO A 2 -11.61 6.75 8.41
CA PRO A 2 -12.63 6.88 7.38
C PRO A 2 -13.98 6.31 7.80
N LYS A 3 -15.03 6.80 7.16
CA LYS A 3 -16.40 6.30 7.24
C LYS A 3 -16.44 4.78 7.03
N GLY A 4 -17.27 4.08 7.77
CA GLY A 4 -17.37 2.61 7.73
C GLY A 4 -16.34 1.86 8.59
N THR A 5 -15.43 2.56 9.26
CA THR A 5 -14.52 1.95 10.24
C THR A 5 -15.33 1.28 11.36
N THR A 6 -15.03 0.02 11.64
CA THR A 6 -15.74 -0.76 12.66
C THR A 6 -15.34 -0.35 14.07
N GLN A 7 -16.29 -0.43 15.02
CA GLN A 7 -16.04 -0.12 16.44
C GLN A 7 -14.86 -0.89 17.05
N PRO A 8 -14.65 -2.20 16.78
CA PRO A 8 -13.49 -2.90 17.29
C PRO A 8 -12.15 -2.30 16.82
N ARG A 9 -12.06 -1.83 15.56
CA ARG A 9 -10.85 -1.16 15.05
C ARG A 9 -10.59 0.17 15.76
N LEU A 10 -11.62 0.99 15.90
CA LEU A 10 -11.52 2.26 16.64
C LEU A 10 -11.07 2.01 18.09
N GLN A 11 -11.72 1.07 18.79
CA GLN A 11 -11.38 0.73 20.18
C GLN A 11 -9.95 0.19 20.31
N ASN A 12 -9.47 -0.61 19.34
CA ASN A 12 -8.11 -1.14 19.35
C ASN A 12 -7.05 -0.03 19.27
N ILE A 13 -7.33 1.06 18.58
CA ILE A 13 -6.43 2.21 18.52
C ILE A 13 -6.56 3.07 19.78
N ALA A 14 -7.80 3.34 20.21
CA ALA A 14 -8.06 4.15 21.39
C ALA A 14 -7.45 3.58 22.67
N LYS A 15 -7.44 2.24 22.86
CA LYS A 15 -6.83 1.59 24.03
C LYS A 15 -5.32 1.82 24.17
N GLU A 16 -4.64 2.15 23.06
CA GLU A 16 -3.21 2.51 23.08
C GLU A 16 -2.98 3.99 23.49
N GLY A 17 -4.04 4.70 23.90
CA GLY A 17 -3.98 6.08 24.37
C GLY A 17 -4.13 7.14 23.28
N ALA A 18 -4.42 6.74 22.04
CA ALA A 18 -4.63 7.67 20.94
C ALA A 18 -6.02 8.34 21.01
N GLN A 19 -6.09 9.60 20.61
CA GLN A 19 -7.36 10.24 20.30
C GLN A 19 -7.84 9.76 18.92
N VAL A 20 -9.03 9.20 18.86
CA VAL A 20 -9.56 8.56 17.64
C VAL A 20 -11.00 8.99 17.42
N ASP A 21 -11.29 9.36 16.18
CA ASP A 21 -12.65 9.63 15.73
C ASP A 21 -12.91 9.06 14.33
N ILE A 22 -14.17 8.92 13.96
CA ILE A 22 -14.59 8.50 12.61
C ILE A 22 -15.11 9.74 11.90
N GLN A 23 -14.53 10.02 10.75
CA GLN A 23 -14.93 11.11 9.85
C GLN A 23 -15.89 10.60 8.78
N GLU A 24 -16.86 11.42 8.34
CA GLU A 24 -17.72 11.12 7.19
C GLU A 24 -16.99 11.33 5.84
N LEU A 25 -15.77 10.80 5.76
CA LEU A 25 -14.84 10.92 4.65
C LEU A 25 -14.38 9.54 4.19
N ASN A 26 -13.94 9.41 2.94
CA ASN A 26 -13.22 8.23 2.47
C ASN A 26 -11.79 8.22 3.03
N TYR A 27 -11.01 7.18 2.68
CA TYR A 27 -9.64 7.02 3.16
C TYR A 27 -8.73 8.17 2.72
N ASP A 28 -8.74 8.49 1.42
CA ASP A 28 -7.84 9.49 0.85
C ASP A 28 -8.12 10.90 1.39
N ASP A 29 -9.40 11.24 1.60
CA ASP A 29 -9.79 12.49 2.27
C ASP A 29 -9.35 12.53 3.74
N CYS A 30 -9.39 11.39 4.45
CA CYS A 30 -8.85 11.31 5.81
C CYS A 30 -7.32 11.51 5.84
N VAL A 31 -6.60 11.05 4.84
CA VAL A 31 -5.17 11.30 4.69
C VAL A 31 -4.89 12.79 4.51
N ARG A 32 -5.64 13.45 3.63
CA ARG A 32 -5.54 14.91 3.42
C ARG A 32 -5.86 15.70 4.69
N LEU A 33 -6.88 15.28 5.43
CA LEU A 33 -7.23 15.91 6.72
C LEU A 33 -6.10 15.74 7.73
N ALA A 34 -5.54 14.56 7.86
CA ALA A 34 -4.43 14.28 8.79
C ALA A 34 -3.16 15.07 8.44
N ALA A 35 -2.84 15.19 7.15
CA ALA A 35 -1.72 16.02 6.69
C ALA A 35 -1.93 17.50 7.07
N LYS A 36 -3.12 18.04 6.81
CA LYS A 36 -3.48 19.41 7.19
C LYS A 36 -3.38 19.63 8.70
N GLU A 37 -3.93 18.73 9.52
CA GLU A 37 -3.85 18.83 10.97
C GLU A 37 -2.41 18.76 11.49
N ALA A 38 -1.56 17.95 10.88
CA ALA A 38 -0.15 17.91 11.22
C ALA A 38 0.55 19.24 10.91
N ASP A 39 0.29 19.84 9.76
CA ASP A 39 0.87 21.13 9.36
C ASP A 39 0.41 22.29 10.26
N GLU A 40 -0.85 22.27 10.71
CA GLU A 40 -1.43 23.30 11.59
C GLU A 40 -1.05 23.10 13.06
N THR A 41 -0.54 21.94 13.44
CA THR A 41 -0.17 21.63 14.84
C THR A 41 1.31 21.94 15.09
N PRO A 42 1.67 22.75 16.09
CA PRO A 42 3.07 22.99 16.41
C PRO A 42 3.83 21.70 16.71
N ARG A 43 4.85 21.39 15.91
CA ARG A 43 5.61 20.13 15.93
C ARG A 43 4.79 18.90 15.53
N GLY A 44 3.66 19.09 14.86
CA GLY A 44 2.89 17.98 14.27
C GLY A 44 3.71 17.27 13.20
N VAL A 45 3.60 15.96 13.17
CA VAL A 45 4.21 15.12 12.15
C VAL A 45 3.19 14.09 11.69
N ILE A 46 2.95 14.03 10.39
CA ILE A 46 2.18 12.92 9.84
C ILE A 46 3.09 11.69 9.69
N VAL A 47 2.59 10.53 10.10
CA VAL A 47 3.29 9.24 9.93
C VAL A 47 2.33 8.29 9.25
N GLN A 48 2.55 8.08 7.96
CA GLN A 48 1.74 7.15 7.18
C GLN A 48 2.51 6.65 5.95
N ASP A 49 2.09 5.55 5.37
CA ASP A 49 2.84 4.83 4.34
C ASP A 49 2.54 5.25 2.90
N THR A 50 1.51 6.06 2.65
CA THR A 50 1.27 6.64 1.32
C THR A 50 2.18 7.82 1.07
N ALA A 51 2.93 7.81 -0.04
CA ALA A 51 3.78 8.91 -0.46
C ALA A 51 3.10 9.78 -1.51
N TRP A 52 3.41 11.07 -1.45
CA TRP A 52 3.09 12.08 -2.47
C TRP A 52 4.25 13.05 -2.62
N ASP A 53 4.20 13.93 -3.61
CA ASP A 53 5.25 14.91 -3.86
C ASP A 53 5.52 15.80 -2.62
N GLY A 54 6.75 15.75 -2.13
CA GLY A 54 7.18 16.43 -0.90
C GLY A 54 6.97 15.63 0.40
N TYR A 55 6.38 14.44 0.34
CA TYR A 55 6.24 13.54 1.48
C TYR A 55 6.65 12.10 1.08
N GLU A 56 7.94 11.86 0.95
CA GLU A 56 8.49 10.57 0.52
C GLU A 56 9.36 9.90 1.59
N GLU A 57 10.01 10.66 2.47
CA GLU A 57 11.02 10.13 3.40
C GLU A 57 10.42 9.14 4.42
N ILE A 58 9.36 9.53 5.11
CA ILE A 58 8.68 8.66 6.09
C ILE A 58 8.04 7.45 5.41
N PRO A 59 7.28 7.59 4.31
CA PRO A 59 6.80 6.44 3.55
C PRO A 59 7.90 5.48 3.11
N ALA A 60 9.04 5.99 2.64
CA ALA A 60 10.18 5.16 2.26
C ALA A 60 10.72 4.34 3.44
N TRP A 61 10.83 4.92 4.63
CA TRP A 61 11.24 4.18 5.84
C TRP A 61 10.23 3.11 6.24
N ILE A 62 8.94 3.40 6.13
CA ILE A 62 7.87 2.43 6.41
C ILE A 62 7.94 1.28 5.39
N MET A 63 8.11 1.59 4.11
CA MET A 63 8.28 0.57 3.06
C MET A 63 9.51 -0.31 3.31
N GLN A 64 10.64 0.26 3.76
CA GLN A 64 11.81 -0.51 4.18
C GLN A 64 11.47 -1.44 5.37
N GLY A 65 10.68 -0.97 6.32
CA GLY A 65 10.17 -1.80 7.42
C GLY A 65 9.33 -3.00 6.95
N TYR A 66 8.49 -2.81 5.92
CA TYR A 66 7.73 -3.90 5.28
C TYR A 66 8.65 -4.95 4.62
N GLY A 67 9.86 -4.57 4.23
CA GLY A 67 10.88 -5.48 3.73
C GLY A 67 11.23 -6.62 4.69
N THR A 68 11.04 -6.42 6.00
CA THR A 68 11.23 -7.47 7.03
C THR A 68 10.35 -8.69 6.75
N MET A 69 9.08 -8.47 6.41
CA MET A 69 8.15 -9.57 6.06
C MET A 69 8.63 -10.33 4.82
N ALA A 70 9.09 -9.62 3.80
CA ALA A 70 9.61 -10.23 2.57
C ALA A 70 10.90 -11.02 2.84
N MET A 71 11.79 -10.49 3.67
CA MET A 71 13.02 -11.17 4.10
C MET A 71 12.70 -12.48 4.84
N GLU A 72 11.83 -12.43 5.86
CA GLU A 72 11.41 -13.61 6.62
C GLU A 72 10.75 -14.66 5.72
N ALA A 73 9.88 -14.24 4.79
CA ALA A 73 9.26 -15.13 3.82
C ALA A 73 10.32 -15.81 2.92
N GLY A 74 11.32 -15.07 2.44
CA GLY A 74 12.43 -15.61 1.67
C GLY A 74 13.26 -16.66 2.43
N GLU A 75 13.58 -16.37 3.69
CA GLU A 75 14.30 -17.30 4.58
C GLU A 75 13.49 -18.59 4.84
N GLN A 76 12.20 -18.46 5.10
CA GLN A 76 11.30 -19.58 5.33
C GLN A 76 11.13 -20.45 4.08
N LEU A 77 10.99 -19.85 2.90
CA LEU A 77 10.96 -20.57 1.62
C LEU A 77 12.24 -21.38 1.42
N LYS A 78 13.39 -20.77 1.61
CA LYS A 78 14.69 -21.44 1.50
C LYS A 78 14.82 -22.60 2.48
N ALA A 79 14.40 -22.43 3.74
CA ALA A 79 14.40 -23.49 4.74
C ALA A 79 13.50 -24.68 4.34
N GLN A 80 12.48 -24.45 3.53
CA GLN A 80 11.61 -25.50 2.97
C GLN A 80 12.10 -26.08 1.65
N GLY A 81 13.31 -25.73 1.20
CA GLY A 81 13.89 -26.21 -0.06
C GLY A 81 13.37 -25.49 -1.30
N CYS A 82 12.65 -24.39 -1.16
CA CYS A 82 12.24 -23.54 -2.26
C CYS A 82 13.28 -22.43 -2.46
N GLU A 83 14.21 -22.61 -3.38
CA GLU A 83 15.26 -21.62 -3.66
C GLU A 83 14.71 -20.34 -4.29
N ARG A 84 13.61 -20.41 -5.04
CA ARG A 84 12.95 -19.27 -5.68
C ARG A 84 11.49 -19.61 -5.99
N PRO A 85 10.52 -18.74 -5.60
CA PRO A 85 9.14 -18.89 -6.04
C PRO A 85 9.01 -18.55 -7.53
N THR A 86 8.10 -19.19 -8.24
CA THR A 86 7.79 -18.86 -9.64
C THR A 86 6.92 -17.62 -9.75
N HIS A 87 6.01 -17.45 -8.80
CA HIS A 87 5.07 -16.33 -8.72
C HIS A 87 5.01 -15.79 -7.30
N ILE A 88 4.85 -14.47 -7.16
CA ILE A 88 4.58 -13.80 -5.89
C ILE A 88 3.31 -12.98 -6.07
N PHE A 89 2.27 -13.35 -5.31
CA PHE A 89 1.01 -12.63 -5.23
C PHE A 89 1.04 -11.72 -4.02
N VAL A 90 0.73 -10.45 -4.21
CA VAL A 90 0.67 -9.47 -3.14
C VAL A 90 -0.55 -8.56 -3.34
N GLN A 91 -1.28 -8.30 -2.25
CA GLN A 91 -2.39 -7.36 -2.27
C GLN A 91 -1.90 -5.92 -2.24
N ALA A 92 -2.70 -5.02 -2.79
CA ALA A 92 -2.42 -3.59 -2.75
C ALA A 92 -3.69 -2.75 -2.50
N GLY A 93 -3.56 -1.76 -1.62
CA GLY A 93 -4.36 -0.54 -1.61
C GLY A 93 -3.55 0.54 -2.31
N VAL A 94 -2.90 1.44 -1.58
CA VAL A 94 -1.99 2.47 -2.13
C VAL A 94 -0.73 1.90 -2.80
N GLY A 95 -0.35 0.65 -2.49
CA GLY A 95 0.79 -0.04 -3.08
C GLY A 95 2.05 -0.11 -2.23
N SER A 96 2.13 0.55 -1.08
CA SER A 96 3.36 0.63 -0.25
C SER A 96 3.91 -0.73 0.13
N LEU A 97 3.06 -1.64 0.65
CA LEU A 97 3.46 -3.01 0.97
C LEU A 97 3.87 -3.78 -0.29
N ALA A 98 3.09 -3.67 -1.36
CA ALA A 98 3.38 -4.36 -2.61
C ALA A 98 4.71 -3.89 -3.20
N GLY A 99 4.97 -2.57 -3.20
CA GLY A 99 6.24 -1.99 -3.64
C GLY A 99 7.44 -2.51 -2.84
N ALA A 100 7.29 -2.61 -1.51
CA ALA A 100 8.34 -3.15 -0.64
C ALA A 100 8.64 -4.63 -0.93
N VAL A 101 7.61 -5.46 -1.07
CA VAL A 101 7.74 -6.90 -1.41
C VAL A 101 8.38 -7.07 -2.77
N VAL A 102 7.88 -6.37 -3.79
CA VAL A 102 8.41 -6.43 -5.15
C VAL A 102 9.85 -5.96 -5.19
N GLY A 103 10.16 -4.82 -4.54
CA GLY A 103 11.52 -4.29 -4.47
C GLY A 103 12.49 -5.25 -3.81
N TYR A 104 12.12 -5.86 -2.68
CA TYR A 104 12.95 -6.84 -1.99
C TYR A 104 13.26 -8.05 -2.87
N PHE A 105 12.24 -8.71 -3.41
CA PHE A 105 12.42 -9.92 -4.20
C PHE A 105 13.03 -9.65 -5.59
N SER A 106 12.85 -8.46 -6.16
CA SER A 106 13.55 -8.05 -7.37
C SER A 106 15.06 -7.94 -7.15
N ASN A 107 15.49 -7.46 -6.00
CA ASN A 107 16.92 -7.45 -5.64
C ASN A 107 17.43 -8.85 -5.31
N LEU A 108 16.67 -9.65 -4.54
CA LEU A 108 17.09 -11.00 -4.14
C LEU A 108 17.25 -11.94 -5.33
N TYR A 109 16.39 -11.82 -6.35
CA TYR A 109 16.34 -12.71 -7.51
C TYR A 109 16.65 -11.97 -8.82
N ALA A 110 17.55 -10.98 -8.79
CA ALA A 110 17.84 -10.10 -9.92
C ALA A 110 18.10 -10.81 -11.25
N ASP A 111 18.83 -11.94 -11.20
CA ASP A 111 19.17 -12.72 -12.41
C ASP A 111 18.01 -13.59 -12.94
N ASN A 112 16.98 -13.84 -12.13
CA ASN A 112 15.85 -14.70 -12.48
C ASN A 112 14.61 -14.32 -11.68
N LEU A 113 13.95 -13.24 -12.10
CA LEU A 113 12.80 -12.69 -11.40
C LEU A 113 11.61 -13.65 -11.35
N PRO A 114 10.90 -13.75 -10.21
CA PRO A 114 9.57 -14.34 -10.18
C PRO A 114 8.57 -13.48 -10.96
N THR A 115 7.45 -14.05 -11.33
CA THR A 115 6.33 -13.26 -11.83
C THR A 115 5.61 -12.60 -10.66
N PHE A 116 5.65 -11.28 -10.58
CA PHE A 116 4.90 -10.52 -9.59
C PHE A 116 3.47 -10.29 -10.07
N VAL A 117 2.53 -10.55 -9.18
CA VAL A 117 1.08 -10.36 -9.40
C VAL A 117 0.54 -9.48 -8.29
N VAL A 118 0.06 -8.30 -8.64
CA VAL A 118 -0.60 -7.38 -7.70
C VAL A 118 -2.12 -7.58 -7.78
N VAL A 119 -2.76 -7.70 -6.62
CA VAL A 119 -4.21 -7.92 -6.50
C VAL A 119 -4.83 -6.77 -5.74
N GLU A 120 -5.81 -6.10 -6.34
CA GLU A 120 -6.55 -4.97 -5.76
C GLU A 120 -8.04 -5.31 -5.67
N ALA A 121 -8.76 -4.59 -4.81
CA ALA A 121 -10.21 -4.58 -4.84
C ALA A 121 -10.70 -3.83 -6.11
N GLU A 122 -11.62 -4.39 -6.87
CA GLU A 122 -12.14 -3.78 -8.12
C GLU A 122 -12.66 -2.34 -7.88
N ALA A 123 -13.31 -2.12 -6.74
CA ALA A 123 -13.83 -0.81 -6.36
C ALA A 123 -12.76 0.27 -6.12
N ALA A 124 -11.48 -0.13 -5.95
CA ALA A 124 -10.37 0.76 -5.62
C ALA A 124 -9.08 0.45 -6.42
N ALA A 125 -9.21 -0.16 -7.61
CA ALA A 125 -8.10 -0.69 -8.41
C ALA A 125 -7.32 0.42 -9.14
N CYS A 126 -6.63 1.28 -8.40
CA CYS A 126 -5.90 2.43 -8.94
C CYS A 126 -4.61 2.03 -9.68
N LEU A 127 -3.87 1.05 -9.16
CA LEU A 127 -2.65 0.53 -9.79
C LEU A 127 -2.98 -0.24 -11.08
N TYR A 128 -4.04 -1.06 -11.06
CA TYR A 128 -4.54 -1.73 -12.27
C TYR A 128 -4.89 -0.73 -13.36
N LYS A 129 -5.59 0.36 -13.02
CA LYS A 129 -5.93 1.41 -13.98
C LYS A 129 -4.70 2.10 -14.55
N GLY A 130 -3.68 2.38 -13.71
CA GLY A 130 -2.40 2.92 -14.16
C GLY A 130 -1.69 1.97 -15.12
N ALA A 131 -1.61 0.69 -14.77
CA ALA A 131 -1.01 -0.34 -15.63
C ALA A 131 -1.77 -0.52 -16.96
N ALA A 132 -3.10 -0.54 -16.93
CA ALA A 132 -3.94 -0.67 -18.12
C ALA A 132 -3.83 0.52 -19.07
N ALA A 133 -3.55 1.73 -18.56
CA ALA A 133 -3.33 2.92 -19.38
C ALA A 133 -2.03 2.83 -20.18
N GLY A 134 -0.98 2.19 -19.64
CA GLY A 134 0.27 1.90 -20.35
C GLY A 134 1.17 3.10 -20.61
N ASP A 135 0.86 4.27 -20.07
CA ASP A 135 1.66 5.50 -20.22
C ASP A 135 2.64 5.75 -19.06
N GLY A 136 2.56 4.93 -18.01
CA GLY A 136 3.41 5.02 -16.83
C GLY A 136 2.94 6.00 -15.75
N ASP A 137 1.85 6.72 -15.99
CA ASP A 137 1.29 7.68 -15.06
C ASP A 137 0.37 6.99 -14.03
N ILE A 138 0.27 7.61 -12.85
CA ILE A 138 -0.68 7.16 -11.82
C ILE A 138 -2.12 7.44 -12.26
N ARG A 139 -3.05 6.63 -11.76
CA ARG A 139 -4.49 6.83 -11.92
C ARG A 139 -5.15 6.83 -10.55
N ILE A 140 -6.06 7.77 -10.36
CA ILE A 140 -6.86 7.89 -9.14
C ILE A 140 -8.20 7.20 -9.35
N VAL A 141 -8.70 6.56 -8.32
CA VAL A 141 -10.05 6.03 -8.23
C VAL A 141 -10.80 6.81 -7.16
N ASP A 142 -11.82 7.50 -7.58
CA ASP A 142 -12.71 8.27 -6.69
C ASP A 142 -13.95 7.47 -6.31
N GLY A 143 -14.60 7.92 -5.22
CA GLY A 143 -15.90 7.43 -4.81
C GLY A 143 -15.88 6.70 -3.47
N ASP A 144 -16.88 5.85 -3.25
CA ASP A 144 -17.09 5.17 -1.97
C ASP A 144 -16.11 4.01 -1.73
N MET A 145 -15.58 3.41 -2.80
CA MET A 145 -14.60 2.32 -2.80
C MET A 145 -14.97 1.17 -1.83
N GLN A 146 -16.28 0.92 -1.64
CA GLN A 146 -16.75 -0.11 -0.72
C GLN A 146 -16.34 -1.51 -1.17
N THR A 147 -15.69 -2.22 -0.29
CA THR A 147 -15.26 -3.61 -0.50
C THR A 147 -15.17 -4.35 0.83
N ILE A 148 -15.37 -5.66 0.81
CA ILE A 148 -15.09 -6.52 1.98
C ILE A 148 -13.61 -6.49 2.36
N MET A 149 -12.73 -6.15 1.41
CA MET A 149 -11.31 -5.94 1.60
C MET A 149 -11.01 -4.51 2.09
N ALA A 150 -11.66 -4.10 3.18
CA ALA A 150 -11.64 -2.71 3.67
C ALA A 150 -10.24 -2.09 3.86
N GLY A 151 -9.22 -2.91 4.08
CA GLY A 151 -7.83 -2.44 4.14
C GLY A 151 -7.22 -2.08 2.79
N LEU A 152 -7.91 -2.38 1.67
CA LEU A 152 -7.48 -2.06 0.31
C LEU A 152 -8.33 -0.95 -0.32
N ALA A 153 -9.27 -0.36 0.40
CA ALA A 153 -10.16 0.70 -0.07
C ALA A 153 -9.44 2.07 -0.15
N CYS A 154 -8.46 2.17 -1.03
CA CYS A 154 -7.60 3.34 -1.22
C CYS A 154 -7.51 3.66 -2.70
N GLY A 155 -7.83 4.88 -3.09
CA GLY A 155 -7.92 5.28 -4.51
C GLY A 155 -6.68 5.98 -5.06
N GLU A 156 -5.77 6.46 -4.19
CA GLU A 156 -4.58 7.20 -4.60
C GLU A 156 -3.32 6.35 -4.43
N PRO A 157 -2.58 6.07 -5.52
CA PRO A 157 -1.34 5.27 -5.42
C PRO A 157 -0.23 6.00 -4.66
N ASN A 158 0.54 5.24 -3.88
CA ASN A 158 1.82 5.71 -3.37
C ASN A 158 2.80 5.92 -4.54
N THR A 159 3.33 7.11 -4.70
CA THR A 159 4.19 7.51 -5.83
C THR A 159 5.50 6.71 -5.89
N ILE A 160 6.13 6.46 -4.74
CA ILE A 160 7.37 5.66 -4.66
C ILE A 160 7.10 4.20 -5.06
N SER A 161 6.01 3.63 -4.55
CA SER A 161 5.66 2.24 -4.87
C SER A 161 5.29 2.07 -6.34
N TRP A 162 4.59 3.05 -6.93
CA TRP A 162 4.22 3.00 -8.34
C TRP A 162 5.44 2.89 -9.25
N ASP A 163 6.50 3.64 -8.97
CA ASP A 163 7.74 3.56 -9.74
C ASP A 163 8.39 2.16 -9.70
N ILE A 164 8.27 1.46 -8.58
CA ILE A 164 8.73 0.08 -8.47
C ILE A 164 7.76 -0.86 -9.22
N LEU A 165 6.47 -0.74 -8.94
CA LEU A 165 5.46 -1.67 -9.43
C LEU A 165 5.32 -1.62 -10.94
N LYS A 166 5.25 -0.44 -11.58
CA LYS A 166 5.11 -0.31 -13.03
C LYS A 166 6.28 -0.93 -13.82
N ASN A 167 7.46 -1.02 -13.20
CA ASN A 167 8.66 -1.55 -13.85
C ASN A 167 8.87 -3.06 -13.64
N HIS A 168 8.32 -3.63 -12.56
CA HIS A 168 8.60 -5.02 -12.18
C HIS A 168 7.38 -5.94 -12.18
N VAL A 169 6.19 -5.42 -11.99
CA VAL A 169 4.96 -6.22 -11.95
C VAL A 169 4.49 -6.52 -13.37
N LYS A 170 4.19 -7.78 -13.64
CA LYS A 170 3.69 -8.21 -14.95
C LYS A 170 2.18 -8.39 -15.01
N VAL A 171 1.54 -8.59 -13.87
CA VAL A 171 0.11 -8.87 -13.80
C VAL A 171 -0.52 -8.03 -12.70
N PHE A 172 -1.52 -7.25 -13.05
CA PHE A 172 -2.39 -6.56 -12.12
C PHE A 172 -3.80 -7.14 -12.22
N ILE A 173 -4.42 -7.46 -11.10
CA ILE A 173 -5.74 -8.06 -11.00
C ILE A 173 -6.64 -7.15 -10.18
N ALA A 174 -7.80 -6.80 -10.72
CA ALA A 174 -8.90 -6.21 -9.99
C ALA A 174 -9.88 -7.32 -9.61
N ALA A 175 -9.98 -7.63 -8.31
CA ALA A 175 -10.83 -8.69 -7.78
C ALA A 175 -12.15 -8.11 -7.27
N PRO A 176 -13.33 -8.74 -7.56
CA PRO A 176 -14.64 -8.27 -7.11
C PRO A 176 -14.83 -8.36 -5.61
#